data_b674b431cccb6ab0780a375a9290ae92
#
_entry.id   b674b431cccb6ab0780a375a9290ae92
#
_cell.length_a   1.000
_cell.length_b   1.000
_cell.length_c   1.000
_cell.angle_alpha   90.00
_cell.angle_beta   90.00
_cell.angle_gamma   90.00
#
_symmetry.space_group_name_H-M   'P 1'
#
loop_
_entity.id
_entity.type
_entity.pdbx_description
1 polymer ?
#
loop_
_entity_poly.entity_id
_entity_poly.type
_entity_poly.pdbx_seq_one_letter_code
_entity_poly.pdbx_strand_id
1 'polypeptide(L)'
;MNVYERTQQRLKTVFDLFDNIYVSFSGGKDSGVLLNLCIDYIRQHGLQRRIGVFHMDYEIQYRDTLDYVNRTLAANADILDVYRVCIPFKVQTCTSMFQQYWRPWDGSMRDIWVREMPEGSLTQHDFPFFTDEMWDYEFQNRFAEWLHRRSGAKRTCCLIGIRTQESFNRWRTIYSDRNHYRCLLYTSPSPRDL
;
A
#
# COMPACT_ATOMS: atom_id res chain seq x y z
N MET A 1 17.93 -23.37 4.16
CA MET A 1 16.79 -22.58 3.63
C MET A 1 17.27 -21.17 3.35
N ASN A 2 17.17 -20.72 2.11
CA ASN A 2 17.58 -19.39 1.69
C ASN A 2 16.44 -18.36 1.91
N VAL A 3 16.72 -17.06 1.63
CA VAL A 3 15.74 -15.97 1.84
C VAL A 3 14.49 -16.16 0.96
N TYR A 4 14.65 -16.61 -0.27
CA TYR A 4 13.53 -16.85 -1.19
C TYR A 4 12.61 -17.96 -0.66
N GLU A 5 13.18 -19.10 -0.24
CA GLU A 5 12.41 -20.21 0.33
C GLU A 5 11.61 -19.79 1.58
N ARG A 6 12.23 -18.99 2.47
CA ARG A 6 11.53 -18.42 3.63
C ARG A 6 10.41 -17.47 3.23
N THR A 7 10.62 -16.69 2.19
CA THR A 7 9.57 -15.78 1.67
C THR A 7 8.40 -16.58 1.12
N GLN A 8 8.66 -17.64 0.36
CA GLN A 8 7.62 -18.53 -0.16
C GLN A 8 6.78 -19.17 0.97
N GLN A 9 7.43 -19.59 2.06
CA GLN A 9 6.72 -20.11 3.22
C GLN A 9 5.84 -19.06 3.89
N ARG A 10 6.32 -17.81 4.01
CA ARG A 10 5.53 -16.71 4.56
C ARG A 10 4.34 -16.37 3.65
N LEU A 11 4.56 -16.32 2.33
CA LEU A 11 3.48 -16.11 1.37
C LEU A 11 2.44 -17.22 1.50
N LYS A 12 2.87 -18.49 1.58
CA LYS A 12 1.94 -19.60 1.82
C LYS A 12 1.07 -19.33 3.05
N THR A 13 1.70 -19.00 4.17
CA THR A 13 0.96 -18.71 5.42
C THR A 13 -0.03 -17.55 5.23
N VAL A 14 0.39 -16.47 4.58
CA VAL A 14 -0.48 -15.31 4.32
C VAL A 14 -1.65 -15.69 3.42
N PHE A 15 -1.40 -16.40 2.33
CA PHE A 15 -2.45 -16.81 1.39
C PHE A 15 -3.42 -17.84 1.96
N ASP A 16 -2.96 -18.67 2.91
CA ASP A 16 -3.80 -19.65 3.62
C ASP A 16 -4.67 -18.99 4.70
N LEU A 17 -4.16 -17.94 5.38
CA LEU A 17 -4.83 -17.36 6.54
C LEU A 17 -5.73 -16.15 6.22
N PHE A 18 -5.49 -15.45 5.12
CA PHE A 18 -6.18 -14.19 4.81
C PHE A 18 -7.02 -14.29 3.54
N ASP A 19 -8.28 -13.90 3.66
CA ASP A 19 -9.23 -13.92 2.55
C ASP A 19 -9.00 -12.73 1.61
N ASN A 20 -8.63 -11.58 2.17
CA ASN A 20 -8.31 -10.37 1.44
C ASN A 20 -6.86 -9.97 1.69
N ILE A 21 -6.09 -9.87 0.62
CA ILE A 21 -4.66 -9.50 0.67
C ILE A 21 -4.45 -8.32 -0.25
N TYR A 22 -3.75 -7.30 0.23
CA TYR A 22 -3.30 -6.22 -0.65
C TYR A 22 -1.85 -5.84 -0.36
N VAL A 23 -1.18 -5.33 -1.38
CA VAL A 23 0.20 -4.87 -1.33
C VAL A 23 0.22 -3.35 -1.34
N SER A 24 0.91 -2.74 -0.38
CA SER A 24 1.25 -1.31 -0.44
C SER A 24 2.40 -1.12 -1.42
N PHE A 25 2.06 -0.58 -2.60
CA PHE A 25 2.97 -0.47 -3.74
C PHE A 25 3.32 0.99 -4.02
N SER A 26 4.51 1.41 -3.61
CA SER A 26 5.01 2.77 -3.85
C SER A 26 5.67 2.98 -5.22
N GLY A 27 5.88 1.91 -6.00
CA GLY A 27 6.70 1.94 -7.21
C GLY A 27 8.21 1.86 -6.94
N GLY A 28 8.62 1.85 -5.67
CA GLY A 28 10.02 1.62 -5.28
C GLY A 28 10.44 0.15 -5.38
N LYS A 29 11.74 -0.08 -5.36
CA LYS A 29 12.37 -1.40 -5.52
C LYS A 29 11.77 -2.47 -4.59
N ASP A 30 11.70 -2.20 -3.30
CA ASP A 30 11.32 -3.22 -2.31
C ASP A 30 9.83 -3.56 -2.38
N SER A 31 8.97 -2.57 -2.59
CA SER A 31 7.54 -2.80 -2.81
C SER A 31 7.28 -3.51 -4.16
N GLY A 32 8.10 -3.20 -5.18
CA GLY A 32 8.06 -3.88 -6.48
C GLY A 32 8.45 -5.36 -6.39
N VAL A 33 9.53 -5.67 -5.68
CA VAL A 33 9.92 -7.08 -5.42
C VAL A 33 8.81 -7.82 -4.69
N LEU A 34 8.24 -7.23 -3.65
CA LEU A 34 7.16 -7.87 -2.89
C LEU A 34 5.94 -8.14 -3.76
N LEU A 35 5.50 -7.15 -4.56
CA LEU A 35 4.37 -7.32 -5.46
C LEU A 35 4.61 -8.44 -6.48
N ASN A 36 5.79 -8.47 -7.13
CA ASN A 36 6.13 -9.52 -8.08
C ASN A 36 6.17 -10.90 -7.41
N LEU A 37 6.70 -11.03 -6.21
CA LEU A 37 6.69 -12.30 -5.46
C LEU A 37 5.26 -12.79 -5.16
N CYS A 38 4.33 -11.89 -4.87
CA CYS A 38 2.92 -12.26 -4.70
C CYS A 38 2.27 -12.69 -6.03
N ILE A 39 2.56 -11.98 -7.12
CA ILE A 39 2.09 -12.32 -8.47
C ILE A 39 2.61 -13.69 -8.89
N ASP A 40 3.91 -13.92 -8.74
CA ASP A 40 4.53 -15.19 -9.06
C ASP A 40 3.96 -16.34 -8.22
N TYR A 41 3.73 -16.08 -6.93
CA TYR A 41 3.10 -17.06 -6.04
C TYR A 41 1.71 -17.48 -6.53
N ILE A 42 0.86 -16.52 -6.89
CA ILE A 42 -0.48 -16.79 -7.44
C ILE A 42 -0.40 -17.64 -8.71
N ARG A 43 0.48 -17.23 -9.65
CA ARG A 43 0.62 -17.90 -10.94
C ARG A 43 1.22 -19.31 -10.81
N GLN A 44 2.27 -19.47 -10.02
CA GLN A 44 2.94 -20.76 -9.82
C GLN A 44 2.04 -21.80 -9.13
N HIS A 45 1.14 -21.35 -8.25
CA HIS A 45 0.21 -22.24 -7.56
C HIS A 45 -1.18 -22.33 -8.21
N GLY A 46 -1.39 -21.65 -9.34
CA GLY A 46 -2.68 -21.66 -10.06
C GLY A 46 -3.84 -21.13 -9.21
N LEU A 47 -3.58 -20.18 -8.30
CA LEU A 47 -4.60 -19.68 -7.39
C LEU A 47 -5.64 -18.85 -8.15
N GLN A 48 -6.91 -19.20 -8.01
CA GLN A 48 -8.02 -18.47 -8.62
C GLN A 48 -8.46 -17.31 -7.71
N ARG A 49 -7.54 -16.37 -7.44
CA ARG A 49 -7.85 -15.20 -6.61
C ARG A 49 -7.07 -13.98 -7.08
N ARG A 50 -7.64 -12.82 -6.84
CA ARG A 50 -7.01 -11.53 -7.08
C ARG A 50 -6.40 -10.99 -5.79
N ILE A 51 -5.42 -10.10 -5.90
CA ILE A 51 -4.87 -9.34 -4.78
C ILE A 51 -5.02 -7.85 -5.02
N GLY A 52 -5.25 -7.11 -3.94
CA GLY A 52 -5.31 -5.66 -3.98
C GLY A 52 -3.91 -5.05 -4.17
N VAL A 53 -3.84 -3.94 -4.89
CA VAL A 53 -2.66 -3.08 -4.94
C VAL A 53 -3.06 -1.68 -4.52
N PHE A 54 -2.56 -1.25 -3.38
CA PHE A 54 -2.76 0.09 -2.87
C PHE A 54 -1.58 0.98 -3.28
N HIS A 55 -1.83 1.95 -4.14
CA HIS A 55 -0.84 2.92 -4.60
C HIS A 55 -1.30 4.33 -4.25
N MET A 56 -0.58 4.98 -3.35
CA MET A 56 -0.75 6.40 -3.07
C MET A 56 0.02 7.21 -4.10
N ASP A 57 -0.71 7.92 -4.92
CA ASP A 57 -0.17 8.77 -5.95
C ASP A 57 -0.05 10.21 -5.41
N TYR A 58 1.17 10.62 -5.15
CA TYR A 58 1.48 11.94 -4.57
C TYR A 58 1.60 13.05 -5.62
N GLU A 59 1.11 12.87 -6.85
CA GLU A 59 1.20 13.84 -7.95
C GLU A 59 2.66 14.06 -8.42
N ILE A 60 3.51 14.55 -7.52
CA ILE A 60 4.92 14.84 -7.81
C ILE A 60 5.74 13.58 -7.57
N GLN A 61 5.94 12.79 -8.63
CA GLN A 61 6.74 11.57 -8.62
C GLN A 61 7.66 11.53 -9.83
N TYR A 62 8.79 10.82 -9.72
CA TYR A 62 9.67 10.60 -10.86
C TYR A 62 8.95 9.87 -11.99
N ARG A 63 9.19 10.32 -13.22
CA ARG A 63 8.58 9.74 -14.43
C ARG A 63 8.84 8.24 -14.54
N ASP A 64 10.09 7.82 -14.33
CA ASP A 64 10.45 6.39 -14.38
C ASP A 64 9.69 5.55 -13.34
N THR A 65 9.41 6.11 -12.16
CA THR A 65 8.58 5.44 -11.14
C THR A 65 7.15 5.30 -11.63
N LEU A 66 6.56 6.35 -12.20
CA LEU A 66 5.20 6.31 -12.75
C LEU A 66 5.10 5.32 -13.90
N ASP A 67 6.06 5.32 -14.81
CA ASP A 67 6.11 4.40 -15.95
C ASP A 67 6.24 2.95 -15.48
N TYR A 68 7.05 2.70 -14.44
CA TYR A 68 7.16 1.38 -13.84
C TYR A 68 5.86 0.93 -13.18
N VAL A 69 5.22 1.81 -12.39
CA VAL A 69 3.91 1.54 -11.77
C VAL A 69 2.88 1.20 -12.83
N ASN A 70 2.72 2.05 -13.84
CA ASN A 70 1.73 1.87 -14.90
C ASN A 70 1.95 0.55 -15.66
N ARG A 71 3.18 0.24 -16.06
CA ARG A 71 3.51 -1.01 -16.75
C ARG A 71 3.22 -2.23 -15.89
N THR A 72 3.60 -2.18 -14.61
CA THR A 72 3.40 -3.30 -13.67
C THR A 72 1.92 -3.59 -13.46
N LEU A 73 1.12 -2.55 -13.26
CA LEU A 73 -0.33 -2.69 -13.05
C LEU A 73 -1.03 -3.18 -14.31
N ALA A 74 -0.70 -2.62 -15.47
CA ALA A 74 -1.30 -3.02 -16.75
C ALA A 74 -0.95 -4.47 -17.13
N ALA A 75 0.31 -4.89 -16.94
CA ALA A 75 0.77 -6.23 -17.26
C ALA A 75 0.14 -7.34 -16.39
N ASN A 76 -0.47 -6.99 -15.27
CA ASN A 76 -1.03 -7.92 -14.32
C ASN A 76 -2.50 -7.61 -13.97
N ALA A 77 -3.20 -6.90 -14.84
CA ALA A 77 -4.59 -6.49 -14.63
C ALA A 77 -5.55 -7.68 -14.44
N ASP A 78 -5.18 -8.87 -14.92
CA ASP A 78 -5.91 -10.12 -14.75
C ASP A 78 -6.03 -10.57 -13.29
N ILE A 79 -5.03 -10.28 -12.45
CA ILE A 79 -4.96 -10.73 -11.06
C ILE A 79 -4.87 -9.60 -10.03
N LEU A 80 -4.81 -8.33 -10.45
CA LEU A 80 -4.71 -7.18 -9.56
C LEU A 80 -6.01 -6.40 -9.48
N ASP A 81 -6.42 -6.06 -8.26
CA ASP A 81 -7.43 -5.07 -7.96
C ASP A 81 -6.73 -3.78 -7.55
N VAL A 82 -6.74 -2.80 -8.45
CA VAL A 82 -5.93 -1.58 -8.30
C VAL A 82 -6.69 -0.49 -7.55
N TYR A 83 -6.13 -0.03 -6.46
CA TYR A 83 -6.57 1.12 -5.68
C TYR A 83 -5.52 2.23 -5.82
N ARG A 84 -5.58 2.98 -6.93
CA ARG A 84 -4.75 4.17 -7.10
C ARG A 84 -5.46 5.35 -6.45
N VAL A 85 -4.83 5.92 -5.44
CA VAL A 85 -5.42 6.97 -4.61
C VAL A 85 -4.78 8.31 -4.95
N CYS A 86 -5.59 9.24 -5.45
CA CYS A 86 -5.22 10.60 -5.81
C CYS A 86 -6.09 11.58 -5.00
N ILE A 87 -5.67 11.91 -3.78
CA ILE A 87 -6.44 12.75 -2.86
C ILE A 87 -5.57 13.81 -2.18
N PRO A 88 -6.15 14.95 -1.75
CA PRO A 88 -5.41 16.07 -1.19
C PRO A 88 -5.15 15.93 0.33
N PHE A 89 -4.59 14.80 0.78
CA PHE A 89 -4.16 14.65 2.17
C PHE A 89 -2.94 15.53 2.47
N LYS A 90 -2.68 15.78 3.75
CA LYS A 90 -1.48 16.48 4.18
C LYS A 90 -0.27 15.57 4.08
N VAL A 91 0.78 16.06 3.40
CA VAL A 91 2.08 15.39 3.30
C VAL A 91 3.13 16.28 3.94
N GLN A 92 3.89 15.73 4.87
CA GLN A 92 4.96 16.48 5.52
C GLN A 92 6.02 16.90 4.49
N THR A 93 6.44 18.16 4.55
CA THR A 93 7.52 18.68 3.71
C THR A 93 8.77 18.96 4.54
N CYS A 94 9.94 18.70 3.95
CA CYS A 94 11.24 19.05 4.50
C CYS A 94 11.90 20.22 3.74
N THR A 95 11.21 20.79 2.76
CA THR A 95 11.78 21.80 1.84
C THR A 95 11.65 23.23 2.35
N SER A 96 10.81 23.47 3.35
CA SER A 96 10.55 24.79 3.91
C SER A 96 10.40 24.75 5.42
N MET A 97 11.00 25.74 6.12
CA MET A 97 10.76 25.95 7.55
C MET A 97 9.42 26.60 7.84
N PHE A 98 8.80 27.23 6.85
CA PHE A 98 7.55 27.99 6.98
C PHE A 98 6.32 27.18 6.56
N GLN A 99 6.50 26.15 5.73
CA GLN A 99 5.42 25.29 5.25
C GLN A 99 5.63 23.88 5.79
N GLN A 100 4.78 23.47 6.72
CA GLN A 100 4.88 22.17 7.38
C GLN A 100 4.39 20.99 6.50
N TYR A 101 3.48 21.27 5.58
CA TYR A 101 2.90 20.25 4.69
C TYR A 101 2.55 20.85 3.33
N TRP A 102 2.34 19.98 2.37
CA TRP A 102 1.74 20.28 1.08
C TRP A 102 0.62 19.27 0.80
N ARG A 103 -0.19 19.52 -0.21
CA ARG A 103 -1.31 18.66 -0.61
C ARG A 103 -1.16 18.30 -2.08
N PRO A 104 -0.96 17.01 -2.41
CA PRO A 104 -1.08 16.55 -3.79
C PRO A 104 -2.54 16.63 -4.24
N TRP A 105 -2.77 16.78 -5.51
CA TRP A 105 -4.11 16.75 -6.10
C TRP A 105 -5.10 17.75 -5.48
N ASP A 106 -4.60 18.86 -4.97
CA ASP A 106 -5.45 19.94 -4.46
C ASP A 106 -6.23 20.57 -5.60
N GLY A 107 -7.55 20.42 -5.59
CA GLY A 107 -8.42 20.94 -6.64
C GLY A 107 -8.38 22.46 -6.79
N SER A 108 -8.05 23.20 -5.71
CA SER A 108 -7.86 24.66 -5.75
C SER A 108 -6.61 25.09 -6.51
N MET A 109 -5.66 24.16 -6.69
CA MET A 109 -4.35 24.37 -7.34
C MET A 109 -4.25 23.63 -8.68
N ARG A 110 -5.37 23.23 -9.28
CA ARG A 110 -5.39 22.39 -10.48
C ARG A 110 -4.56 22.96 -11.64
N ASP A 111 -4.52 24.25 -11.78
CA ASP A 111 -3.81 24.93 -12.88
C ASP A 111 -2.28 24.76 -12.81
N ILE A 112 -1.76 24.35 -11.63
CA ILE A 112 -0.33 24.12 -11.41
C ILE A 112 0.01 22.65 -11.14
N TRP A 113 -0.93 21.73 -11.29
CA TRP A 113 -0.62 20.31 -11.20
C TRP A 113 0.47 19.91 -12.18
N VAL A 114 1.42 19.11 -11.73
CA VAL A 114 2.55 18.69 -12.58
C VAL A 114 2.13 17.76 -13.71
N ARG A 115 0.94 17.18 -13.62
CA ARG A 115 0.34 16.30 -14.62
C ARG A 115 -1.14 16.11 -14.39
N GLU A 116 -1.85 15.58 -15.37
CA GLU A 116 -3.24 15.18 -15.22
C GLU A 116 -3.37 13.95 -14.30
N MET A 117 -4.48 13.91 -13.56
CA MET A 117 -4.81 12.77 -12.71
C MET A 117 -5.06 11.54 -13.60
N PRO A 118 -4.46 10.39 -13.27
CA PRO A 118 -4.67 9.16 -14.04
C PRO A 118 -6.14 8.73 -14.03
N GLU A 119 -6.61 8.27 -15.17
CA GLU A 119 -7.99 7.76 -15.30
C GLU A 119 -8.23 6.58 -14.36
N GLY A 120 -9.44 6.51 -13.79
CA GLY A 120 -9.82 5.47 -12.84
C GLY A 120 -9.21 5.60 -11.45
N SER A 121 -8.55 6.75 -11.15
CA SER A 121 -8.05 7.03 -9.81
C SER A 121 -9.19 7.22 -8.80
N LEU A 122 -8.97 6.75 -7.58
CA LEU A 122 -9.85 7.01 -6.45
C LEU A 122 -9.56 8.39 -5.87
N THR A 123 -10.60 9.16 -5.67
CA THR A 123 -10.54 10.55 -5.17
C THR A 123 -11.11 10.65 -3.75
N GLN A 124 -11.08 11.84 -3.15
CA GLN A 124 -11.67 12.08 -1.83
C GLN A 124 -13.15 11.70 -1.75
N HIS A 125 -13.87 11.72 -2.85
CA HIS A 125 -15.31 11.38 -2.90
C HIS A 125 -15.59 9.88 -2.75
N ASP A 126 -14.58 9.03 -3.00
CA ASP A 126 -14.68 7.58 -2.85
C ASP A 126 -14.51 7.11 -1.41
N PHE A 127 -14.07 8.00 -0.52
CA PHE A 127 -13.74 7.68 0.86
C PHE A 127 -14.58 8.49 1.87
N PRO A 128 -15.68 7.94 2.39
CA PRO A 128 -16.56 8.63 3.33
C PRO A 128 -15.88 9.08 4.63
N PHE A 129 -14.71 8.52 4.92
CA PHE A 129 -13.93 8.83 6.12
C PHE A 129 -12.89 9.93 5.89
N PHE A 130 -12.69 10.38 4.65
CA PHE A 130 -11.71 11.41 4.34
C PHE A 130 -12.13 12.76 4.90
N THR A 131 -11.15 13.49 5.42
CA THR A 131 -11.29 14.90 5.84
C THR A 131 -10.09 15.69 5.36
N ASP A 132 -10.27 16.98 5.08
CA ASP A 132 -9.21 17.86 4.57
C ASP A 132 -8.03 18.03 5.53
N GLU A 133 -8.21 17.73 6.80
CA GLU A 133 -7.15 17.80 7.82
C GLU A 133 -6.31 16.53 7.94
N MET A 134 -6.69 15.46 7.20
CA MET A 134 -6.08 14.14 7.33
C MET A 134 -4.66 14.11 6.76
N TRP A 135 -3.77 13.46 7.49
CA TRP A 135 -2.42 13.15 7.04
C TRP A 135 -2.37 11.86 6.22
N ASP A 136 -1.37 11.73 5.36
CA ASP A 136 -1.17 10.57 4.50
C ASP A 136 -1.10 9.23 5.28
N TYR A 137 -0.41 9.21 6.43
CA TYR A 137 -0.32 8.02 7.29
C TYR A 137 -1.65 7.69 8.00
N GLU A 138 -2.46 8.70 8.32
CA GLU A 138 -3.81 8.48 8.88
C GLU A 138 -4.73 7.89 7.82
N PHE A 139 -4.63 8.41 6.59
CA PHE A 139 -5.38 7.87 5.46
C PHE A 139 -5.05 6.39 5.22
N GLN A 140 -3.77 6.00 5.25
CA GLN A 140 -3.36 4.60 5.09
C GLN A 140 -4.05 3.68 6.11
N ASN A 141 -4.13 4.09 7.37
CA ASN A 141 -4.79 3.32 8.41
C ASN A 141 -6.30 3.20 8.16
N ARG A 142 -6.95 4.30 7.80
CA ARG A 142 -8.39 4.32 7.49
C ARG A 142 -8.73 3.57 6.22
N PHE A 143 -7.87 3.63 5.21
CA PHE A 143 -8.01 2.84 3.99
C PHE A 143 -8.05 1.34 4.29
N ALA A 144 -7.19 0.88 5.17
CA ALA A 144 -7.16 -0.52 5.57
C ALA A 144 -8.49 -0.99 6.18
N GLU A 145 -9.08 -0.18 7.09
CA GLU A 145 -10.40 -0.46 7.67
C GLU A 145 -11.51 -0.43 6.62
N TRP A 146 -11.49 0.58 5.75
CA TRP A 146 -12.44 0.75 4.68
C TRP A 146 -12.41 -0.44 3.72
N LEU A 147 -11.22 -0.85 3.29
CA LEU A 147 -11.05 -1.99 2.40
C LEU A 147 -11.53 -3.29 3.05
N HIS A 148 -11.20 -3.50 4.33
CA HIS A 148 -11.65 -4.66 5.08
C HIS A 148 -13.19 -4.76 5.10
N ARG A 149 -13.86 -3.67 5.46
CA ARG A 149 -15.34 -3.62 5.49
C ARG A 149 -15.95 -3.82 4.12
N ARG A 150 -15.36 -3.19 3.09
CA ARG A 150 -15.85 -3.27 1.70
C ARG A 150 -15.70 -4.67 1.11
N SER A 151 -14.62 -5.37 1.44
CA SER A 151 -14.34 -6.70 0.93
C SER A 151 -15.25 -7.79 1.53
N GLY A 152 -15.87 -7.55 2.68
CA GLY A 152 -16.60 -8.54 3.45
C GLY A 152 -15.75 -9.73 3.93
N ALA A 153 -14.43 -9.61 3.84
CA ALA A 153 -13.50 -10.65 4.23
C ALA A 153 -13.47 -10.84 5.75
N LYS A 154 -13.25 -12.06 6.21
CA LYS A 154 -13.04 -12.33 7.64
C LYS A 154 -11.70 -11.78 8.12
N ARG A 155 -10.68 -11.88 7.26
CA ARG A 155 -9.31 -11.42 7.55
C ARG A 155 -8.74 -10.69 6.35
N THR A 156 -8.16 -9.51 6.60
CA THR A 156 -7.46 -8.72 5.58
C THR A 156 -6.01 -8.54 5.99
N CYS A 157 -5.10 -8.66 5.03
CA CYS A 157 -3.66 -8.47 5.23
C CYS A 157 -3.12 -7.39 4.29
N CYS A 158 -2.38 -6.43 4.86
CA CYS A 158 -1.54 -5.50 4.10
C CYS A 158 -0.11 -6.01 4.06
N LEU A 159 0.44 -6.21 2.88
CA LEU A 159 1.84 -6.52 2.70
C LEU A 159 2.63 -5.26 2.37
N ILE A 160 3.68 -5.00 3.13
CA ILE A 160 4.52 -3.81 2.99
C ILE A 160 5.97 -4.22 2.81
N GLY A 161 6.59 -3.73 1.72
CA GLY A 161 8.01 -3.95 1.42
C GLY A 161 8.91 -2.99 2.18
N ILE A 162 9.23 -3.30 3.45
CA ILE A 162 10.16 -2.52 4.27
C ILE A 162 11.33 -3.37 4.76
N ARG A 163 12.49 -2.73 4.95
CA ARG A 163 13.69 -3.36 5.48
C ARG A 163 14.16 -2.67 6.74
N THR A 164 14.63 -3.46 7.71
CA THR A 164 15.15 -2.96 8.99
C THR A 164 16.37 -2.05 8.83
N GLN A 165 17.19 -2.28 7.80
CA GLN A 165 18.41 -1.53 7.54
C GLN A 165 18.17 -0.11 6.96
N GLU A 166 16.96 0.21 6.54
CA GLU A 166 16.68 1.48 5.85
C GLU A 166 16.61 2.67 6.81
N SER A 167 16.13 2.46 8.03
CA SER A 167 16.10 3.49 9.07
C SER A 167 15.86 2.91 10.45
N PHE A 168 16.27 3.65 11.50
CA PHE A 168 15.99 3.29 12.88
C PHE A 168 14.47 3.18 13.17
N ASN A 169 13.65 4.04 12.56
CA ASN A 169 12.20 3.97 12.72
C ASN A 169 11.62 2.68 12.15
N ARG A 170 12.08 2.24 10.95
CA ARG A 170 11.66 0.97 10.34
C ARG A 170 12.14 -0.23 11.16
N TRP A 171 13.38 -0.18 11.64
CA TRP A 171 13.90 -1.19 12.57
C TRP A 171 13.02 -1.29 13.81
N ARG A 172 12.73 -0.16 14.47
CA ARG A 172 11.88 -0.12 15.67
C ARG A 172 10.45 -0.65 15.39
N THR A 173 9.89 -0.34 14.23
CA THR A 173 8.57 -0.83 13.84
C THR A 173 8.53 -2.34 13.72
N ILE A 174 9.60 -2.97 13.23
CA ILE A 174 9.65 -4.42 13.02
C ILE A 174 10.01 -5.15 14.30
N TYR A 175 10.92 -4.61 15.12
CA TYR A 175 11.42 -5.26 16.34
C TYR A 175 10.65 -4.90 17.62
N SER A 176 9.72 -3.97 17.57
CA SER A 176 8.86 -3.69 18.72
C SER A 176 7.92 -4.87 18.98
N ASP A 177 7.92 -5.40 20.20
CA ASP A 177 7.05 -6.50 20.64
C ASP A 177 5.56 -6.25 20.36
N ARG A 178 5.17 -4.99 20.27
CA ARG A 178 3.79 -4.58 19.93
C ARG A 178 3.48 -4.68 18.44
N ASN A 179 4.49 -4.87 17.58
CA ASN A 179 4.37 -4.75 16.12
C ASN A 179 4.85 -5.99 15.37
N HIS A 180 5.19 -7.07 16.05
CA HIS A 180 5.79 -8.28 15.45
C HIS A 180 4.95 -8.88 14.31
N TYR A 181 3.65 -8.64 14.32
CA TYR A 181 2.69 -9.07 13.32
C TYR A 181 1.63 -8.00 13.05
N ARG A 182 2.02 -6.74 13.02
CA ARG A 182 1.12 -5.79 12.43
C ARG A 182 1.04 -6.07 10.92
N CYS A 183 0.23 -7.05 10.63
CA CYS A 183 -0.87 -6.73 9.75
C CYS A 183 -1.41 -5.42 10.27
N LEU A 184 -1.30 -4.37 9.52
CA LEU A 184 -1.81 -3.04 9.88
C LEU A 184 -3.32 -3.08 10.08
N LEU A 185 -3.88 -4.25 10.28
CA LEU A 185 -5.29 -4.49 10.33
C LEU A 185 -5.64 -5.25 11.56
N TYR A 186 -6.59 -4.73 12.19
CA TYR A 186 -7.36 -5.10 13.37
C TYR A 186 -7.77 -6.58 13.48
N THR A 187 -7.30 -7.44 12.58
CA THR A 187 -7.70 -8.83 12.46
C THR A 187 -6.55 -9.82 12.53
N SER A 188 -5.30 -9.36 12.68
CA SER A 188 -4.23 -10.29 13.03
C SER A 188 -4.41 -10.73 14.47
N PRO A 189 -4.57 -12.02 14.73
CA PRO A 189 -4.42 -12.51 16.07
C PRO A 189 -3.03 -12.08 16.56
N SER A 190 -2.98 -11.45 17.71
CA SER A 190 -1.73 -11.24 18.43
C SER A 190 -1.06 -12.60 18.62
N PRO A 191 0.29 -12.71 18.64
CA PRO A 191 0.95 -13.96 19.06
C PRO A 191 0.51 -14.45 20.43
N ARG A 192 -0.19 -13.63 21.21
CA ARG A 192 -0.82 -14.00 22.49
C ARG A 192 -2.21 -14.60 22.33
N ASP A 193 -2.79 -14.55 21.12
CA ASP A 193 -4.11 -15.08 20.82
C ASP A 193 -4.02 -16.40 20.03
N LEU A 194 -2.79 -16.88 19.80
CA LEU A 194 -2.42 -18.21 19.30
C LEU A 194 -1.80 -19.04 20.43
#